data_0a48df1f72f1178ea08055398f79fc3f
#
_entry.id   0a48df1f72f1178ea08055398f79fc3f
#
_cell.length_a   1.000
_cell.length_b   1.000
_cell.length_c   1.000
_cell.angle_alpha   90.00
_cell.angle_beta   90.00
_cell.angle_gamma   90.00
#
_symmetry.space_group_name_H-M   'P 1'
#
loop_
_entity.id
_entity.type
_entity.pdbx_description
1 polymer ?
#
loop_
_entity_poly.entity_id
_entity_poly.type
_entity_poly.pdbx_seq_one_letter_code
_entity_poly.pdbx_strand_id
1 'polypeptide(L)'
;MGITVDVAYKSLNKYTEILCGDKVELLQTEDSNIMILADGMGSGVKANILSTLTSKILGTMFLNGATLEECVDTISETLPICQVRQVAYSTFSILQVYHNGDAYLVEYDNPGCIFVRDGKLMEIPQNVREIQGKKINEYRFKVQKGDALILMSDGTIHAGVGELLNFGWLWQDIAD
;
A
#
# COMPACT_ATOMS: atom_id res chain seq x y z
N MET A 1 14.50 -12.00 -21.39
CA MET A 1 13.75 -10.77 -21.71
C MET A 1 13.08 -10.33 -20.41
N GLY A 2 13.43 -9.17 -19.88
CA GLY A 2 12.92 -8.72 -18.57
C GLY A 2 11.56 -8.02 -18.71
N ILE A 3 10.80 -7.99 -17.60
CA ILE A 3 9.57 -7.18 -17.50
C ILE A 3 9.97 -5.74 -17.19
N THR A 4 9.38 -4.78 -17.89
CA THR A 4 9.44 -3.35 -17.59
C THR A 4 8.14 -2.97 -16.89
N VAL A 5 8.24 -2.17 -15.83
CA VAL A 5 7.11 -1.69 -15.04
C VAL A 5 6.91 -0.21 -15.31
N ASP A 6 5.75 0.16 -15.82
CA ASP A 6 5.31 1.54 -15.90
C ASP A 6 4.44 1.86 -14.69
N VAL A 7 4.70 2.98 -14.04
CA VAL A 7 3.97 3.39 -12.83
C VAL A 7 3.33 4.75 -13.02
N ALA A 8 2.05 4.84 -12.69
CA ALA A 8 1.34 6.11 -12.55
C ALA A 8 0.62 6.16 -11.20
N TYR A 9 0.54 7.32 -10.60
CA TYR A 9 -0.23 7.50 -9.37
C TYR A 9 -0.92 8.84 -9.34
N LYS A 10 -1.97 8.93 -8.56
CA LYS A 10 -2.70 10.16 -8.29
C LYS A 10 -3.08 10.22 -6.82
N SER A 11 -2.86 11.38 -6.21
CA SER A 11 -3.32 11.71 -4.86
C SER A 11 -4.33 12.85 -4.92
N LEU A 12 -5.36 12.76 -4.10
CA LEU A 12 -6.35 13.82 -3.94
C LEU A 12 -6.35 14.26 -2.49
N ASN A 13 -6.28 15.57 -2.27
CA ASN A 13 -6.41 16.13 -0.93
C ASN A 13 -7.86 16.06 -0.48
N LYS A 14 -8.07 15.74 0.79
CA LYS A 14 -9.38 15.93 1.42
C LYS A 14 -9.79 17.40 1.31
N TYR A 15 -11.08 17.63 1.11
CA TYR A 15 -11.63 19.00 1.07
C TYR A 15 -11.16 19.82 2.28
N THR A 16 -10.68 21.03 2.05
CA THR A 16 -10.06 21.94 3.02
C THR A 16 -8.62 21.59 3.48
N GLU A 17 -8.07 20.45 3.11
CA GLU A 17 -6.70 20.09 3.48
C GLU A 17 -5.70 20.49 2.39
N ILE A 18 -4.54 21.02 2.81
CA ILE A 18 -3.47 21.44 1.88
C ILE A 18 -2.59 20.26 1.49
N LEU A 19 -2.43 19.27 2.40
CA LEU A 19 -1.59 18.10 2.21
C LEU A 19 -2.42 16.82 2.17
N CYS A 20 -2.05 15.91 1.28
CA CYS A 20 -2.58 14.56 1.26
C CYS A 20 -2.06 13.76 2.45
N GLY A 21 -2.93 12.96 3.09
CA GLY A 21 -2.55 12.00 4.12
C GLY A 21 -1.77 10.82 3.58
N ASP A 22 -1.92 10.52 2.29
CA ASP A 22 -1.26 9.41 1.63
C ASP A 22 0.10 9.80 1.06
N LYS A 23 1.00 8.83 0.99
CA LYS A 23 2.32 8.98 0.37
C LYS A 23 2.62 7.79 -0.53
N VAL A 24 3.05 8.08 -1.74
CA VAL A 24 3.60 7.10 -2.68
C VAL A 24 5.11 7.26 -2.74
N GLU A 25 5.83 6.16 -2.61
CA GLU A 25 7.28 6.08 -2.80
C GLU A 25 7.56 5.06 -3.90
N LEU A 26 8.39 5.44 -4.85
CA LEU A 26 8.82 4.59 -5.96
C LEU A 26 10.33 4.42 -5.89
N LEU A 27 10.78 3.18 -5.84
CA LEU A 27 12.19 2.83 -5.74
C LEU A 27 12.55 1.81 -6.82
N GLN A 28 13.77 1.85 -7.28
CA GLN A 28 14.28 0.94 -8.28
C GLN A 28 15.60 0.34 -7.78
N THR A 29 15.72 -0.98 -7.91
CA THR A 29 16.96 -1.72 -7.71
C THR A 29 17.50 -2.20 -9.06
N GLU A 30 18.61 -2.92 -9.06
CA GLU A 30 19.16 -3.51 -10.29
C GLU A 30 18.22 -4.57 -10.91
N ASP A 31 17.39 -5.24 -10.09
CA ASP A 31 16.58 -6.40 -10.48
C ASP A 31 15.08 -6.21 -10.27
N SER A 32 14.64 -5.13 -9.61
CA SER A 32 13.23 -4.93 -9.28
C SER A 32 12.80 -3.47 -9.19
N ASN A 33 11.49 -3.25 -9.25
CA ASN A 33 10.83 -2.00 -8.92
C ASN A 33 9.99 -2.19 -7.66
N ILE A 34 10.06 -1.24 -6.73
CA ILE A 34 9.33 -1.27 -5.46
C ILE A 34 8.41 -0.05 -5.40
N MET A 35 7.13 -0.30 -5.15
CA MET A 35 6.12 0.72 -4.94
C MET A 35 5.60 0.60 -3.51
N ILE A 36 5.57 1.71 -2.80
CA ILE A 36 5.05 1.78 -1.43
C ILE A 36 3.94 2.83 -1.41
N LEU A 37 2.76 2.41 -0.98
CA LEU A 37 1.65 3.29 -0.65
C LEU A 37 1.48 3.28 0.87
N ALA A 38 1.64 4.42 1.51
CA ALA A 38 1.39 4.60 2.93
C ALA A 38 0.27 5.60 3.15
N ASP A 39 -0.67 5.29 4.03
CA ASP A 39 -1.77 6.15 4.43
C ASP A 39 -1.62 6.49 5.90
N GLY A 40 -1.49 7.77 6.21
CA GLY A 40 -1.32 8.30 7.56
C GLY A 40 -2.67 8.52 8.25
N MET A 41 -2.83 7.97 9.44
CA MET A 41 -4.07 8.12 10.20
C MET A 41 -4.41 9.58 10.47
N GLY A 42 -5.65 9.97 10.14
CA GLY A 42 -6.18 11.31 10.34
C GLY A 42 -6.24 12.11 9.03
N SER A 43 -5.90 13.37 9.09
CA SER A 43 -5.87 14.24 7.91
C SER A 43 -4.81 15.34 8.04
N GLY A 44 -4.52 16.00 6.93
CA GLY A 44 -3.64 17.16 6.87
C GLY A 44 -2.19 16.87 7.22
N VAL A 45 -1.54 17.82 7.87
CA VAL A 45 -0.08 17.78 8.15
C VAL A 45 0.33 16.55 8.95
N LYS A 46 -0.45 16.17 9.96
CA LYS A 46 -0.12 15.01 10.81
C LYS A 46 -0.12 13.71 10.03
N ALA A 47 -1.19 13.46 9.28
CA ALA A 47 -1.29 12.27 8.43
C ALA A 47 -0.18 12.24 7.38
N ASN A 48 0.10 13.37 6.74
CA ASN A 48 1.19 13.49 5.77
C ASN A 48 2.56 13.17 6.37
N ILE A 49 2.87 13.63 7.58
CA ILE A 49 4.12 13.31 8.28
C ILE A 49 4.20 11.79 8.53
N LEU A 50 3.13 11.18 9.04
CA LEU A 50 3.11 9.76 9.37
C LEU A 50 3.29 8.88 8.12
N SER A 51 2.56 9.15 7.05
CA SER A 51 2.71 8.41 5.79
C SER A 51 4.09 8.61 5.16
N THR A 52 4.64 9.82 5.25
CA THR A 52 6.00 10.11 4.77
C THR A 52 7.06 9.33 5.54
N LEU A 53 6.99 9.32 6.86
CA LEU A 53 7.90 8.55 7.70
C LEU A 53 7.79 7.05 7.41
N THR A 54 6.55 6.53 7.36
CA THR A 54 6.29 5.12 7.06
C THR A 54 6.89 4.73 5.70
N SER A 55 6.59 5.46 4.63
CA SER A 55 7.09 5.15 3.30
C SER A 55 8.61 5.21 3.21
N LYS A 56 9.25 6.18 3.88
CA LYS A 56 10.71 6.32 3.90
C LYS A 56 11.39 5.22 4.71
N ILE A 57 10.87 4.86 5.87
CA ILE A 57 11.40 3.75 6.68
C ILE A 57 11.31 2.46 5.86
N LEU A 58 10.12 2.11 5.36
CA LEU A 58 9.91 0.91 4.55
C LEU A 58 10.82 0.88 3.33
N GLY A 59 10.87 1.97 2.56
CA GLY A 59 11.67 2.06 1.36
C GLY A 59 13.16 1.87 1.64
N THR A 60 13.67 2.55 2.66
CA THR A 60 15.08 2.43 3.03
C THR A 60 15.43 1.01 3.49
N MET A 61 14.57 0.41 4.32
CA MET A 61 14.81 -0.93 4.84
C MET A 61 14.73 -1.99 3.74
N PHE A 62 13.72 -1.93 2.88
CA PHE A 62 13.58 -2.87 1.75
C PHE A 62 14.76 -2.77 0.76
N LEU A 63 15.22 -1.56 0.44
CA LEU A 63 16.41 -1.37 -0.41
C LEU A 63 17.68 -1.99 0.18
N ASN A 64 17.76 -2.08 1.51
CA ASN A 64 18.90 -2.68 2.21
C ASN A 64 18.67 -4.16 2.57
N GLY A 65 17.63 -4.79 2.02
CA GLY A 65 17.38 -6.21 2.18
C GLY A 65 16.79 -6.62 3.54
N ALA A 66 16.21 -5.66 4.28
CA ALA A 66 15.54 -5.97 5.53
C ALA A 66 14.31 -6.86 5.29
N THR A 67 14.04 -7.73 6.24
CA THR A 67 12.83 -8.58 6.25
C THR A 67 11.58 -7.77 6.57
N LEU A 68 10.42 -8.33 6.26
CA LEU A 68 9.14 -7.71 6.60
C LEU A 68 9.00 -7.54 8.13
N GLU A 69 9.45 -8.51 8.91
CA GLU A 69 9.45 -8.44 10.37
C GLU A 69 10.25 -7.24 10.88
N GLU A 70 11.49 -7.09 10.43
CA GLU A 70 12.34 -5.95 10.81
C GLU A 70 11.71 -4.62 10.44
N CYS A 71 11.04 -4.54 9.28
CA CYS A 71 10.32 -3.35 8.84
C CYS A 71 9.15 -3.02 9.77
N VAL A 72 8.33 -4.02 10.11
CA VAL A 72 7.16 -3.83 10.99
C VAL A 72 7.60 -3.48 12.41
N ASP A 73 8.64 -4.13 12.93
CA ASP A 73 9.21 -3.84 14.23
C ASP A 73 9.72 -2.39 14.30
N THR A 74 10.50 -1.98 13.30
CA THR A 74 11.03 -0.61 13.22
C THR A 74 9.91 0.42 13.16
N ILE A 75 8.87 0.20 12.36
CA ILE A 75 7.71 1.11 12.29
C ILE A 75 7.00 1.16 13.63
N SER A 76 6.79 0.02 14.27
CA SER A 76 6.07 -0.06 15.55
C SER A 76 6.82 0.65 16.68
N GLU A 77 8.15 0.64 16.64
CA GLU A 77 9.00 1.31 17.65
C GLU A 77 9.21 2.80 17.36
N THR A 78 9.25 3.17 16.07
CA THR A 78 9.58 4.53 15.65
C THR A 78 8.36 5.45 15.59
N LEU A 79 7.23 4.93 15.12
CA LEU A 79 6.01 5.73 15.02
C LEU A 79 5.24 5.72 16.33
N PRO A 80 4.75 6.88 16.77
CA PRO A 80 3.99 6.97 18.01
C PRO A 80 2.73 6.10 17.93
N ILE A 81 2.45 5.29 18.93
CA ILE A 81 1.25 4.45 19.03
C ILE A 81 0.08 5.30 19.52
N CYS A 82 -1.09 5.21 18.89
CA CYS A 82 -2.31 5.79 19.42
C CYS A 82 -2.75 5.04 20.69
N GLN A 83 -2.52 5.61 21.83
CA GLN A 83 -2.88 5.01 23.12
C GLN A 83 -4.37 4.67 23.24
N VAL A 84 -5.24 5.34 22.45
CA VAL A 84 -6.70 5.14 22.49
C VAL A 84 -7.16 3.99 21.59
N ARG A 85 -6.46 3.73 20.47
CA ARG A 85 -6.89 2.71 19.49
C ARG A 85 -5.94 1.52 19.35
N GLN A 86 -4.77 1.56 19.98
CA GLN A 86 -3.70 0.53 19.86
C GLN A 86 -3.32 0.16 18.42
N VAL A 87 -3.55 1.07 17.46
CA VAL A 87 -3.31 0.86 16.04
C VAL A 87 -2.08 1.68 15.64
N ALA A 88 -1.23 1.12 14.81
CA ALA A 88 -0.15 1.87 14.17
C ALA A 88 -0.73 3.05 13.39
N TYR A 89 -0.01 4.18 13.39
CA TYR A 89 -0.50 5.43 12.81
C TYR A 89 -0.51 5.48 11.29
N SER A 90 -0.10 4.42 10.62
CA SER A 90 -0.10 4.37 9.17
C SER A 90 -0.39 2.95 8.70
N THR A 91 -1.27 2.84 7.73
CA THR A 91 -1.46 1.63 6.94
C THR A 91 -0.54 1.67 5.74
N PHE A 92 -0.24 0.54 5.11
CA PHE A 92 0.63 0.53 3.95
C PHE A 92 0.41 -0.67 3.04
N SER A 93 0.79 -0.48 1.78
CA SER A 93 0.94 -1.55 0.81
C SER A 93 2.33 -1.43 0.17
N ILE A 94 3.01 -2.56 -0.01
CA ILE A 94 4.31 -2.65 -0.66
C ILE A 94 4.19 -3.64 -1.81
N LEU A 95 4.49 -3.21 -3.01
CA LEU A 95 4.55 -4.08 -4.18
C LEU A 95 5.94 -4.03 -4.78
N GLN A 96 6.63 -5.16 -4.77
CA GLN A 96 7.90 -5.36 -5.44
C GLN A 96 7.71 -6.26 -6.65
N VAL A 97 8.12 -5.78 -7.82
CA VAL A 97 8.06 -6.52 -9.07
C VAL A 97 9.48 -6.69 -9.61
N TYR A 98 9.92 -7.94 -9.70
CA TYR A 98 11.22 -8.31 -10.23
C TYR A 98 11.19 -8.37 -11.77
N HIS A 99 12.33 -8.08 -12.39
CA HIS A 99 12.46 -8.13 -13.86
C HIS A 99 12.23 -9.53 -14.45
N ASN A 100 12.34 -10.58 -13.64
CA ASN A 100 12.03 -11.97 -14.03
C ASN A 100 10.53 -12.31 -13.96
N GLY A 101 9.69 -11.34 -13.55
CA GLY A 101 8.24 -11.50 -13.42
C GLY A 101 7.77 -12.01 -12.06
N ASP A 102 8.66 -12.28 -11.11
CA ASP A 102 8.23 -12.52 -9.74
C ASP A 102 7.66 -11.25 -9.13
N ALA A 103 6.59 -11.37 -8.35
CA ALA A 103 5.99 -10.26 -7.63
C ALA A 103 5.76 -10.64 -6.17
N TYR A 104 6.05 -9.68 -5.29
CA TYR A 104 5.81 -9.76 -3.86
C TYR A 104 4.97 -8.55 -3.43
N LEU A 105 3.79 -8.82 -2.87
CA LEU A 105 2.88 -7.81 -2.35
C LEU A 105 2.66 -8.02 -0.86
N VAL A 106 2.71 -6.94 -0.12
CA VAL A 106 2.40 -6.88 1.32
C VAL A 106 1.35 -5.82 1.54
N GLU A 107 0.31 -6.14 2.29
CA GLU A 107 -0.75 -5.19 2.64
C GLU A 107 -1.00 -5.21 4.14
N TYR A 108 -0.96 -4.04 4.74
CA TYR A 108 -1.34 -3.82 6.12
C TYR A 108 -2.49 -2.80 6.17
N ASP A 109 -3.69 -3.32 6.43
CA ASP A 109 -4.94 -2.56 6.65
C ASP A 109 -5.32 -1.56 5.54
N ASN A 110 -4.82 -1.80 4.32
CA ASN A 110 -5.24 -1.12 3.10
C ASN A 110 -6.24 -1.99 2.31
N PRO A 111 -7.07 -1.39 1.46
CA PRO A 111 -7.89 -2.15 0.52
C PRO A 111 -7.02 -3.06 -0.35
N GLY A 112 -7.52 -4.27 -0.63
CA GLY A 112 -6.80 -5.26 -1.40
C GLY A 112 -6.43 -4.76 -2.81
N CYS A 113 -5.25 -5.15 -3.28
CA CYS A 113 -4.78 -4.86 -4.63
C CYS A 113 -5.75 -5.43 -5.68
N ILE A 114 -6.04 -4.63 -6.69
CA ILE A 114 -6.76 -5.10 -7.89
C ILE A 114 -5.71 -5.57 -8.89
N PHE A 115 -5.80 -6.83 -9.28
CA PHE A 115 -4.93 -7.42 -10.29
C PHE A 115 -5.74 -7.79 -11.53
N VAL A 116 -5.40 -7.19 -12.67
CA VAL A 116 -6.09 -7.41 -13.96
C VAL A 116 -5.11 -8.03 -14.95
N ARG A 117 -5.55 -9.10 -15.61
CA ARG A 117 -4.88 -9.78 -16.71
C ARG A 117 -5.85 -10.03 -17.83
N ASP A 118 -5.53 -9.60 -19.05
CA ASP A 118 -6.38 -9.76 -20.23
C ASP A 118 -7.82 -9.26 -20.01
N GLY A 119 -7.97 -8.15 -19.28
CA GLY A 119 -9.26 -7.55 -18.93
C GLY A 119 -10.08 -8.33 -17.91
N LYS A 120 -9.47 -9.25 -17.18
CA LYS A 120 -10.14 -10.04 -16.12
C LYS A 120 -9.47 -9.86 -14.79
N LEU A 121 -10.28 -9.79 -13.73
CA LEU A 121 -9.79 -9.83 -12.37
C LEU A 121 -9.11 -11.17 -12.09
N MET A 122 -7.94 -11.10 -11.47
CA MET A 122 -7.17 -12.24 -11.03
C MET A 122 -7.20 -12.36 -9.52
N GLU A 123 -7.45 -13.55 -9.01
CA GLU A 123 -7.25 -13.85 -7.60
C GLU A 123 -5.77 -14.11 -7.31
N ILE A 124 -5.28 -13.50 -6.24
CA ILE A 124 -3.90 -13.70 -5.77
C ILE A 124 -3.96 -14.55 -4.50
N PRO A 125 -3.28 -15.71 -4.46
CA PRO A 125 -3.22 -16.52 -3.25
C PRO A 125 -2.64 -15.72 -2.08
N GLN A 126 -3.41 -15.62 -1.01
CA GLN A 126 -3.10 -14.84 0.18
C GLN A 126 -2.48 -15.73 1.27
N ASN A 127 -1.42 -15.24 1.89
CA ASN A 127 -0.88 -15.75 3.14
C ASN A 127 -1.03 -14.68 4.23
N VAL A 128 -1.70 -15.00 5.31
CA VAL A 128 -1.89 -14.08 6.43
C VAL A 128 -0.82 -14.37 7.48
N ARG A 129 -0.07 -13.34 7.84
CA ARG A 129 0.92 -13.39 8.94
C ARG A 129 0.49 -12.49 10.07
N GLU A 130 0.80 -12.89 11.28
CA GLU A 130 0.66 -12.05 12.46
C GLU A 130 2.04 -11.63 12.95
N ILE A 131 2.29 -10.32 12.93
CA ILE A 131 3.54 -9.71 13.40
C ILE A 131 3.17 -8.68 14.46
N GLN A 132 3.63 -8.87 15.69
CA GLN A 132 3.30 -7.99 16.82
C GLN A 132 1.79 -7.72 17.01
N GLY A 133 0.97 -8.77 16.89
CA GLY A 133 -0.48 -8.67 17.00
C GLY A 133 -1.19 -7.99 15.82
N LYS A 134 -0.47 -7.70 14.74
CA LYS A 134 -1.00 -7.11 13.51
C LYS A 134 -1.13 -8.17 12.43
N LYS A 135 -2.29 -8.25 11.80
CA LYS A 135 -2.51 -9.11 10.64
C LYS A 135 -1.97 -8.42 9.39
N ILE A 136 -1.04 -9.06 8.73
CA ILE A 136 -0.42 -8.59 7.49
C ILE A 136 -0.68 -9.61 6.42
N ASN A 137 -1.18 -9.15 5.29
CA ASN A 137 -1.42 -9.98 4.13
C ASN A 137 -0.18 -9.98 3.24
N GLU A 138 0.33 -11.16 2.92
CA GLU A 138 1.44 -11.36 1.99
C GLU A 138 0.98 -12.15 0.78
N TYR A 139 1.48 -11.78 -0.39
CA TYR A 139 1.17 -12.45 -1.64
C TYR A 139 2.45 -12.64 -2.45
N ARG A 140 2.60 -13.81 -3.06
CA ARG A 140 3.68 -14.13 -3.99
C ARG A 140 3.07 -14.69 -5.25
N PHE A 141 3.34 -14.05 -6.38
CA PHE A 141 2.73 -14.41 -7.65
C PHE A 141 3.64 -14.06 -8.82
N LYS A 142 3.21 -14.40 -10.03
CA LYS A 142 3.91 -14.05 -11.26
C LYS A 142 3.11 -13.00 -12.03
N VAL A 143 3.83 -12.00 -12.50
CA VAL A 143 3.31 -11.02 -13.44
C VAL A 143 3.89 -11.23 -14.83
N GLN A 144 3.17 -10.81 -15.84
CA GLN A 144 3.56 -10.87 -17.25
C GLN A 144 3.24 -9.55 -17.96
N LYS A 145 3.72 -9.44 -19.18
CA LYS A 145 3.43 -8.26 -20.01
C LYS A 145 1.93 -8.10 -20.23
N GLY A 146 1.43 -6.90 -20.00
CA GLY A 146 0.01 -6.55 -20.14
C GLY A 146 -0.80 -6.66 -18.85
N ASP A 147 -0.19 -7.15 -17.76
CA ASP A 147 -0.82 -7.13 -16.45
C ASP A 147 -0.93 -5.70 -15.91
N ALA A 148 -2.00 -5.42 -15.17
CA ALA A 148 -2.18 -4.20 -14.41
C ALA A 148 -2.43 -4.52 -12.93
N LEU A 149 -1.75 -3.78 -12.05
CA LEU A 149 -1.87 -3.88 -10.60
C LEU A 149 -2.23 -2.51 -10.05
N ILE A 150 -3.29 -2.42 -9.25
CA ILE A 150 -3.78 -1.17 -8.70
C ILE A 150 -3.77 -1.27 -7.17
N LEU A 151 -2.98 -0.42 -6.54
CA LEU A 151 -2.97 -0.22 -5.09
C LEU A 151 -3.79 1.03 -4.76
N MET A 152 -4.55 0.98 -3.67
CA MET A 152 -5.35 2.11 -3.22
C MET A 152 -5.32 2.25 -1.70
N SER A 153 -5.47 3.48 -1.21
CA SER A 153 -5.73 3.75 0.20
C SER A 153 -7.24 3.68 0.51
N ASP A 154 -7.59 3.66 1.79
CA ASP A 154 -8.98 3.59 2.25
C ASP A 154 -9.81 4.80 1.82
N GLY A 155 -9.17 5.95 1.56
CA GLY A 155 -9.81 7.14 1.01
C GLY A 155 -10.55 6.88 -0.32
N THR A 156 -10.10 5.91 -1.10
CA THR A 156 -10.79 5.51 -2.34
C THR A 156 -12.14 4.85 -2.03
N ILE A 157 -12.17 3.93 -1.06
CA ILE A 157 -13.40 3.24 -0.63
C ILE A 157 -14.37 4.21 0.03
N HIS A 158 -13.86 5.17 0.80
CA HIS A 158 -14.68 6.14 1.51
C HIS A 158 -15.05 7.39 0.69
N ALA A 159 -14.67 7.47 -0.59
CA ALA A 159 -15.01 8.58 -1.45
C ALA A 159 -16.53 8.74 -1.59
N GLY A 160 -17.03 9.99 -1.38
CA GLY A 160 -18.44 10.33 -1.48
C GLY A 160 -19.32 9.95 -0.28
N VAL A 161 -18.75 9.42 0.80
CA VAL A 161 -19.49 9.11 2.02
C VAL A 161 -20.08 10.38 2.63
N GLY A 162 -21.38 10.33 2.96
CA GLY A 162 -22.12 11.45 3.57
C GLY A 162 -22.76 12.41 2.57
N GLU A 163 -22.44 12.35 1.28
CA GLU A 163 -23.03 13.16 0.23
C GLU A 163 -23.70 12.30 -0.85
N LEU A 164 -22.90 11.51 -1.57
CA LEU A 164 -23.37 10.69 -2.70
C LEU A 164 -23.63 9.23 -2.29
N LEU A 165 -22.94 8.73 -1.30
CA LEU A 165 -22.99 7.36 -0.85
C LEU A 165 -23.18 7.29 0.67
N ASN A 166 -24.03 6.37 1.15
CA ASN A 166 -24.23 6.19 2.59
C ASN A 166 -23.03 5.51 3.28
N PHE A 167 -22.38 4.55 2.59
CA PHE A 167 -21.34 3.69 3.17
C PHE A 167 -20.03 3.64 2.38
N GLY A 168 -19.90 4.45 1.32
CA GLY A 168 -18.75 4.38 0.40
C GLY A 168 -18.92 3.30 -0.67
N TRP A 169 -17.81 2.89 -1.26
CA TRP A 169 -17.72 1.89 -2.33
C TRP A 169 -17.35 0.53 -1.76
N LEU A 170 -17.95 -0.53 -2.25
CA LEU A 170 -17.40 -1.87 -2.04
C LEU A 170 -16.17 -2.04 -2.94
N TRP A 171 -15.24 -2.88 -2.50
CA TRP A 171 -14.04 -3.20 -3.31
C TRP A 171 -14.44 -3.70 -4.70
N GLN A 172 -15.49 -4.51 -4.81
CA GLN A 172 -16.00 -5.02 -6.08
C GLN A 172 -16.50 -3.91 -7.00
N ASP A 173 -17.17 -2.88 -6.47
CA ASP A 173 -17.68 -1.76 -7.27
C ASP A 173 -16.54 -0.94 -7.90
N ILE A 174 -15.34 -0.97 -7.29
CA ILE A 174 -14.16 -0.29 -7.81
C ILE A 174 -13.43 -1.18 -8.82
N ALA A 175 -13.48 -2.49 -8.63
CA ALA A 175 -12.78 -3.47 -9.44
C ALA A 175 -13.51 -3.78 -10.76
N ASP A 176 -14.82 -3.60 -10.84
CA ASP A 176 -15.65 -3.77 -12.03
C ASP A 176 -15.56 -2.56 -12.97
#